data_b1a2f134e0f79b02bc880c197e3d0733
#
_entry.id   b1a2f134e0f79b02bc880c197e3d0733
#
_cell.length_a   1.000
_cell.length_b   1.000
_cell.length_c   1.000
_cell.angle_alpha   90.00
_cell.angle_beta   90.00
_cell.angle_gamma   90.00
#
_symmetry.space_group_name_H-M   'P 1'
#
loop_
_entity.id
_entity.type
_entity.pdbx_description
1 polymer ?
#
loop_
_entity_poly.entity_id
_entity_poly.type
_entity_poly.pdbx_seq_one_letter_code
_entity_poly.pdbx_strand_id
1 'polypeptide(L)'
;MVLTVILFAAILFGNWFFFQRLTSAFLPSEDKGTVFCDVTLPPGATLPRTRAVLDDLEELIKDHSAIAHILAVPGRSLTAGEGENLGMMILSLKPWSERSAEDAQIANVQREIIRRSRSIADASVNVFVPPAIMGLGTTGGVSFALQATGNQTPQEIAQTANGIVARLMESGKAVYAFTTFDASTPMLYLDINRDKAEAMNVPVNSIFTALQSQLGSYCINDFNKYGKTYKVKMQLAPELRENRNIIDQLHVTASDGGEVPLSAIASLKWTLGPRQVERFNMFPSASINTQSIPSVSSGEMMKTVERIVRENLSKEWHVSWTDMSYQESRNEGKIVNLLMISLLVAYLFLVAQYESWTMPVSVMLSVATATLGAIFALLFSGMALNIYCQLGLLMLIGLTAKTAILMVEFSKQEREDGASVADAALNGMRVRFRSVMMTALSFVIGVFPMVTASGAGAGSRQAIGVTTFWGMLLATILGMMFIPGLYSIFQRMAEFVCRKNK
;
A
#
# COMPACT_ATOMS: atom_id res chain seq x y z
N MET A 1 25.41 32.87 25.07
CA MET A 1 24.32 33.28 24.18
C MET A 1 24.65 33.12 22.69
N VAL A 2 25.69 33.76 22.16
CA VAL A 2 26.03 33.64 20.72
C VAL A 2 26.28 32.17 20.32
N LEU A 3 27.05 31.42 21.10
CA LEU A 3 27.29 30.01 20.87
C LEU A 3 25.98 29.20 20.87
N THR A 4 25.06 29.44 21.81
CA THR A 4 23.74 28.77 21.87
C THR A 4 22.92 29.03 20.61
N VAL A 5 22.91 30.26 20.10
CA VAL A 5 22.19 30.62 18.87
C VAL A 5 22.81 29.93 17.65
N ILE A 6 24.13 29.93 17.52
CA ILE A 6 24.82 29.27 16.40
C ILE A 6 24.56 27.78 16.41
N LEU A 7 24.71 27.09 17.56
CA LEU A 7 24.45 25.67 17.66
C LEU A 7 22.98 25.33 17.42
N PHE A 8 22.07 26.21 17.89
CA PHE A 8 20.64 26.00 17.63
C PHE A 8 20.28 26.19 16.15
N ALA A 9 20.87 27.20 15.50
CA ALA A 9 20.73 27.38 14.06
C ALA A 9 21.27 26.15 13.27
N ALA A 10 22.35 25.55 13.74
CA ALA A 10 22.88 24.31 13.18
C ALA A 10 21.88 23.13 13.34
N ILE A 11 21.17 23.04 14.48
CA ILE A 11 20.09 22.03 14.67
C ILE A 11 18.94 22.25 13.69
N LEU A 12 18.48 23.48 13.51
CA LEU A 12 17.41 23.80 12.56
C LEU A 12 17.83 23.51 11.12
N PHE A 13 19.05 23.89 10.76
CA PHE A 13 19.62 23.55 9.45
C PHE A 13 19.74 22.04 9.26
N GLY A 14 20.21 21.31 10.27
CA GLY A 14 20.28 19.85 10.26
C GLY A 14 18.91 19.21 10.07
N ASN A 15 17.88 19.67 10.78
CA ASN A 15 16.51 19.21 10.58
C ASN A 15 16.04 19.41 9.12
N TRP A 16 16.22 20.61 8.58
CA TRP A 16 15.83 20.92 7.20
C TRP A 16 16.58 20.05 6.18
N PHE A 17 17.91 19.94 6.33
CA PHE A 17 18.76 19.19 5.41
C PHE A 17 18.47 17.69 5.41
N PHE A 18 18.32 17.09 6.60
CA PHE A 18 18.04 15.65 6.71
C PHE A 18 16.60 15.32 6.39
N PHE A 19 15.64 16.19 6.68
CA PHE A 19 14.23 15.98 6.31
C PHE A 19 14.04 15.86 4.80
N GLN A 20 14.77 16.62 3.99
CA GLN A 20 14.69 16.53 2.53
C GLN A 20 15.20 15.20 1.96
N ARG A 21 15.99 14.45 2.74
CA ARG A 21 16.54 13.15 2.34
C ARG A 21 15.67 11.97 2.78
N LEU A 22 14.67 12.22 3.61
CA LEU A 22 13.75 11.18 4.03
C LEU A 22 12.83 10.79 2.86
N THR A 23 12.76 9.49 2.59
CA THR A 23 11.77 8.93 1.69
C THR A 23 10.43 8.84 2.41
N SER A 24 9.33 9.04 1.69
CA SER A 24 7.98 8.92 2.23
C SER A 24 7.36 7.57 1.87
N ALA A 25 6.58 7.03 2.78
CA ALA A 25 5.74 5.85 2.55
C ALA A 25 4.44 6.00 3.34
N PHE A 26 3.36 5.38 2.90
CA PHE A 26 2.10 5.42 3.64
C PHE A 26 2.17 4.58 4.90
N LEU A 27 2.48 3.30 4.76
CA LEU A 27 2.65 2.35 5.85
C LEU A 27 3.96 1.57 5.69
N PRO A 28 4.55 1.08 6.77
CA PRO A 28 5.69 0.17 6.68
C PRO A 28 5.24 -1.18 6.12
N SER A 29 6.15 -1.87 5.46
CA SER A 29 5.95 -3.28 5.09
C SER A 29 5.86 -4.14 6.36
N GLU A 30 4.89 -5.03 6.42
CA GLU A 30 4.70 -5.93 7.56
C GLU A 30 4.72 -7.39 7.13
N ASP A 31 5.36 -8.22 7.94
CA ASP A 31 5.26 -9.67 7.80
C ASP A 31 3.96 -10.16 8.45
N LYS A 32 2.98 -10.51 7.62
CA LYS A 32 1.69 -11.06 8.04
C LYS A 32 1.70 -12.58 8.17
N GLY A 33 2.83 -13.24 7.95
CA GLY A 33 2.92 -14.70 7.95
C GLY A 33 2.18 -15.38 6.80
N THR A 34 1.90 -14.65 5.71
CA THR A 34 1.16 -15.18 4.56
C THR A 34 1.77 -14.66 3.27
N VAL A 35 1.88 -15.53 2.27
CA VAL A 35 2.28 -15.20 0.89
C VAL A 35 1.20 -15.71 -0.04
N PHE A 36 0.85 -14.92 -1.04
CA PHE A 36 -0.09 -15.29 -2.09
C PHE A 36 0.65 -15.57 -3.40
N CYS A 37 0.21 -16.60 -4.10
CA CYS A 37 0.64 -16.89 -5.47
C CYS A 37 -0.60 -16.91 -6.37
N ASP A 38 -0.68 -16.00 -7.33
CA ASP A 38 -1.66 -16.06 -8.42
C ASP A 38 -1.03 -16.72 -9.64
N VAL A 39 -1.69 -17.77 -10.11
CA VAL A 39 -1.24 -18.58 -11.24
C VAL A 39 -2.18 -18.35 -12.41
N THR A 40 -1.63 -17.90 -13.52
CA THR A 40 -2.40 -17.62 -14.74
C THR A 40 -1.83 -18.45 -15.89
N LEU A 41 -2.64 -19.37 -16.39
CA LEU A 41 -2.34 -20.15 -17.58
C LEU A 41 -2.76 -19.38 -18.85
N PRO A 42 -2.25 -19.78 -20.02
CA PRO A 42 -2.73 -19.22 -21.29
C PRO A 42 -4.24 -19.29 -21.40
N PRO A 43 -4.89 -18.29 -22.05
CA PRO A 43 -6.33 -18.31 -22.28
C PRO A 43 -6.78 -19.59 -22.99
N GLY A 44 -7.89 -20.17 -22.50
CA GLY A 44 -8.40 -21.45 -23.01
C GLY A 44 -7.86 -22.70 -22.29
N ALA A 45 -6.97 -22.54 -21.30
CA ALA A 45 -6.59 -23.65 -20.44
C ALA A 45 -7.77 -24.12 -19.58
N THR A 46 -7.92 -25.43 -19.46
CA THR A 46 -8.99 -26.05 -18.68
C THR A 46 -8.66 -26.16 -17.20
N LEU A 47 -9.67 -26.26 -16.35
CA LEU A 47 -9.49 -26.38 -14.91
C LEU A 47 -8.60 -27.56 -14.47
N PRO A 48 -8.67 -28.78 -15.08
CA PRO A 48 -7.73 -29.86 -14.78
C PRO A 48 -6.27 -29.49 -15.05
N ARG A 49 -6.00 -28.76 -16.15
CA ARG A 49 -4.64 -28.29 -16.46
C ARG A 49 -4.16 -27.25 -15.44
N THR A 50 -5.04 -26.34 -15.03
CA THR A 50 -4.72 -25.36 -13.97
C THR A 50 -4.41 -26.06 -12.66
N ARG A 51 -5.18 -27.11 -12.32
CA ARG A 51 -4.92 -27.92 -11.14
C ARG A 51 -3.56 -28.62 -11.21
N ALA A 52 -3.21 -29.22 -12.31
CA ALA A 52 -1.92 -29.89 -12.49
C ALA A 52 -0.74 -28.89 -12.26
N VAL A 53 -0.85 -27.67 -12.79
CA VAL A 53 0.17 -26.63 -12.58
C VAL A 53 0.24 -26.18 -11.11
N LEU A 54 -0.90 -26.14 -10.39
CA LEU A 54 -0.88 -25.85 -8.95
C LEU A 54 -0.23 -26.98 -8.16
N ASP A 55 -0.50 -28.24 -8.52
CA ASP A 55 0.12 -29.44 -7.91
C ASP A 55 1.66 -29.42 -8.15
N ASP A 56 2.11 -29.06 -9.37
CA ASP A 56 3.54 -28.90 -9.69
C ASP A 56 4.18 -27.77 -8.87
N LEU A 57 3.49 -26.63 -8.72
CA LEU A 57 3.98 -25.52 -7.90
C LEU A 57 4.07 -25.92 -6.43
N GLU A 58 3.08 -26.64 -5.91
CA GLU A 58 3.09 -27.16 -4.54
C GLU A 58 4.30 -28.06 -4.31
N GLU A 59 4.57 -29.00 -5.24
CA GLU A 59 5.72 -29.89 -5.16
C GLU A 59 7.06 -29.16 -5.10
N LEU A 60 7.18 -28.04 -5.85
CA LEU A 60 8.40 -27.21 -5.85
C LEU A 60 8.64 -26.46 -4.55
N ILE A 61 7.58 -26.16 -3.77
CA ILE A 61 7.70 -25.25 -2.61
C ILE A 61 7.39 -25.92 -1.28
N LYS A 62 6.77 -27.10 -1.23
CA LYS A 62 6.34 -27.78 0.01
C LYS A 62 7.48 -28.02 1.00
N ASP A 63 8.71 -28.24 0.52
CA ASP A 63 9.87 -28.52 1.36
C ASP A 63 10.54 -27.27 1.92
N HIS A 64 9.98 -26.08 1.66
CA HIS A 64 10.56 -24.83 2.16
C HIS A 64 10.37 -24.72 3.67
N SER A 65 11.48 -24.50 4.42
CA SER A 65 11.54 -24.50 5.90
C SER A 65 10.56 -23.54 6.58
N ALA A 66 10.23 -22.42 5.90
CA ALA A 66 9.35 -21.38 6.44
C ALA A 66 7.85 -21.65 6.21
N ILE A 67 7.46 -22.58 5.34
CA ILE A 67 6.06 -22.84 5.01
C ILE A 67 5.47 -23.83 6.01
N ALA A 68 4.29 -23.51 6.55
CA ALA A 68 3.53 -24.39 7.45
C ALA A 68 2.40 -25.11 6.70
N HIS A 69 1.62 -24.35 5.92
CA HIS A 69 0.46 -24.87 5.19
C HIS A 69 0.35 -24.24 3.82
N ILE A 70 -0.16 -25.02 2.88
CA ILE A 70 -0.44 -24.61 1.50
C ILE A 70 -1.93 -24.84 1.24
N LEU A 71 -2.62 -23.84 0.73
CA LEU A 71 -3.99 -23.95 0.23
C LEU A 71 -4.00 -23.58 -1.24
N ALA A 72 -4.28 -24.56 -2.11
CA ALA A 72 -4.44 -24.37 -3.55
C ALA A 72 -5.93 -24.27 -3.91
N VAL A 73 -6.29 -23.27 -4.71
CA VAL A 73 -7.66 -23.02 -5.18
C VAL A 73 -7.65 -22.86 -6.70
N PRO A 74 -7.94 -23.93 -7.45
CA PRO A 74 -8.07 -23.84 -8.90
C PRO A 74 -9.36 -23.10 -9.29
N GLY A 75 -9.35 -22.41 -10.41
CA GLY A 75 -10.51 -21.67 -10.95
C GLY A 75 -10.68 -20.26 -10.42
N ARG A 76 -9.79 -19.77 -9.55
CA ARG A 76 -9.89 -18.46 -8.95
C ARG A 76 -8.53 -17.81 -8.79
N SER A 77 -8.46 -16.50 -9.04
CA SER A 77 -7.33 -15.61 -8.74
C SER A 77 -7.80 -14.51 -7.79
N LEU A 78 -6.91 -14.01 -6.95
CA LEU A 78 -7.18 -12.86 -6.08
C LEU A 78 -7.26 -11.55 -6.87
N THR A 79 -6.52 -11.46 -7.96
CA THR A 79 -6.37 -10.21 -8.73
C THR A 79 -7.19 -10.20 -10.02
N ALA A 80 -7.41 -11.38 -10.66
CA ALA A 80 -8.10 -11.50 -11.94
C ALA A 80 -9.52 -12.11 -11.84
N GLY A 81 -9.99 -12.45 -10.63
CA GLY A 81 -11.33 -12.99 -10.39
C GLY A 81 -11.46 -14.49 -10.68
N GLU A 82 -12.55 -14.92 -11.33
CA GLU A 82 -12.83 -16.33 -11.60
C GLU A 82 -12.56 -16.70 -13.05
N GLY A 83 -12.01 -17.89 -13.30
CA GLY A 83 -11.73 -18.41 -14.64
C GLY A 83 -11.01 -19.73 -14.60
N GLU A 84 -11.30 -20.63 -15.55
CA GLU A 84 -10.74 -21.99 -15.58
C GLU A 84 -9.21 -22.01 -15.71
N ASN A 85 -8.65 -21.01 -16.40
CA ASN A 85 -7.21 -20.83 -16.58
C ASN A 85 -6.54 -20.07 -15.41
N LEU A 86 -7.27 -19.81 -14.34
CA LEU A 86 -6.78 -19.10 -13.16
C LEU A 86 -6.69 -20.03 -11.96
N GLY A 87 -5.66 -19.82 -11.15
CA GLY A 87 -5.50 -20.49 -9.88
C GLY A 87 -4.86 -19.57 -8.87
N MET A 88 -5.10 -19.80 -7.60
CA MET A 88 -4.39 -19.14 -6.52
C MET A 88 -3.87 -20.14 -5.52
N MET A 89 -2.77 -19.78 -4.86
CA MET A 89 -2.23 -20.54 -3.75
C MET A 89 -1.98 -19.59 -2.60
N ILE A 90 -2.40 -19.99 -1.41
CA ILE A 90 -2.20 -19.24 -0.17
C ILE A 90 -1.23 -20.03 0.69
N LEU A 91 -0.08 -19.43 0.95
CA LEU A 91 0.98 -20.02 1.76
C LEU A 91 0.93 -19.42 3.16
N SER A 92 0.60 -20.22 4.15
CA SER A 92 0.73 -19.84 5.54
C SER A 92 2.12 -20.18 6.03
N LEU A 93 2.84 -19.18 6.52
CA LEU A 93 4.19 -19.37 7.04
C LEU A 93 4.14 -19.78 8.52
N LYS A 94 5.19 -20.45 8.98
CA LYS A 94 5.38 -20.77 10.39
C LYS A 94 5.38 -19.53 11.28
N PRO A 95 5.13 -19.66 12.58
CA PRO A 95 5.24 -18.55 13.53
C PRO A 95 6.59 -17.84 13.45
N TRP A 96 6.62 -16.53 13.69
CA TRP A 96 7.85 -15.72 13.61
C TRP A 96 8.97 -16.21 14.52
N SER A 97 8.64 -16.81 15.66
CA SER A 97 9.61 -17.42 16.60
C SER A 97 10.38 -18.59 15.98
N GLU A 98 9.81 -19.26 15.00
CA GLU A 98 10.42 -20.38 14.28
C GLU A 98 11.08 -19.95 12.95
N ARG A 99 10.94 -18.68 12.57
CA ARG A 99 11.46 -18.08 11.34
C ARG A 99 12.52 -17.02 11.59
N SER A 100 13.40 -17.23 12.55
CA SER A 100 14.48 -16.29 12.88
C SER A 100 15.63 -16.28 11.86
N ALA A 101 15.77 -17.35 11.08
CA ALA A 101 16.78 -17.44 10.03
C ALA A 101 16.49 -16.45 8.88
N GLU A 102 17.53 -15.94 8.25
CA GLU A 102 17.43 -14.91 7.22
C GLU A 102 16.63 -15.40 5.98
N ASP A 103 16.83 -16.66 5.59
CA ASP A 103 16.10 -17.32 4.49
C ASP A 103 14.61 -17.49 4.76
N ALA A 104 14.21 -17.55 6.03
CA ALA A 104 12.83 -17.69 6.48
C ALA A 104 12.08 -16.36 6.61
N GLN A 105 12.73 -15.23 6.40
CA GLN A 105 12.07 -13.92 6.35
C GLN A 105 11.19 -13.78 5.09
N ILE A 106 10.02 -13.17 5.23
CA ILE A 106 9.00 -13.13 4.17
C ILE A 106 9.52 -12.63 2.81
N ALA A 107 10.39 -11.62 2.80
CA ALA A 107 10.99 -11.08 1.57
C ALA A 107 11.91 -12.09 0.87
N ASN A 108 12.58 -12.95 1.63
CA ASN A 108 13.46 -13.99 1.09
C ASN A 108 12.64 -15.20 0.62
N VAL A 109 11.62 -15.59 1.40
CA VAL A 109 10.63 -16.60 1.00
C VAL A 109 9.97 -16.21 -0.32
N GLN A 110 9.50 -14.98 -0.44
CA GLN A 110 8.89 -14.47 -1.68
C GLN A 110 9.86 -14.58 -2.87
N ARG A 111 11.10 -14.12 -2.71
CA ARG A 111 12.12 -14.20 -3.77
C ARG A 111 12.45 -15.64 -4.16
N GLU A 112 12.51 -16.53 -3.19
CA GLU A 112 12.78 -17.94 -3.44
C GLU A 112 11.63 -18.61 -4.22
N ILE A 113 10.37 -18.31 -3.84
CA ILE A 113 9.21 -18.82 -4.56
C ILE A 113 9.18 -18.30 -6.00
N ILE A 114 9.42 -16.98 -6.21
CA ILE A 114 9.56 -16.39 -7.56
C ILE A 114 10.64 -17.10 -8.37
N ARG A 115 11.76 -17.43 -7.74
CA ARG A 115 12.88 -18.11 -8.41
C ARG A 115 12.48 -19.52 -8.83
N ARG A 116 11.87 -20.30 -7.92
CA ARG A 116 11.44 -21.69 -8.19
C ARG A 116 10.31 -21.74 -9.21
N SER A 117 9.36 -20.82 -9.14
CA SER A 117 8.22 -20.78 -10.06
C SER A 117 8.61 -20.51 -11.52
N ARG A 118 9.80 -19.96 -11.78
CA ARG A 118 10.32 -19.77 -13.16
C ARG A 118 10.54 -21.09 -13.94
N SER A 119 10.63 -22.22 -13.26
CA SER A 119 10.71 -23.53 -13.91
C SER A 119 9.38 -23.97 -14.51
N ILE A 120 8.26 -23.37 -14.11
CA ILE A 120 6.93 -23.64 -14.66
C ILE A 120 6.77 -22.81 -15.94
N ALA A 121 6.96 -23.45 -17.09
CA ALA A 121 6.85 -22.78 -18.39
C ALA A 121 5.40 -22.55 -18.83
N ASP A 122 4.46 -23.34 -18.32
CA ASP A 122 3.07 -23.38 -18.75
C ASP A 122 2.18 -22.28 -18.12
N ALA A 123 2.69 -21.54 -17.15
CA ALA A 123 1.91 -20.52 -16.45
C ALA A 123 2.76 -19.33 -16.00
N SER A 124 2.11 -18.18 -15.88
CA SER A 124 2.66 -17.02 -15.18
C SER A 124 2.29 -17.11 -13.70
N VAL A 125 3.29 -17.09 -12.84
CA VAL A 125 3.12 -17.13 -11.38
C VAL A 125 3.51 -15.77 -10.77
N ASN A 126 2.53 -15.05 -10.25
CA ASN A 126 2.71 -13.79 -9.55
C ASN A 126 2.71 -14.05 -8.04
N VAL A 127 3.81 -13.73 -7.38
CA VAL A 127 3.99 -13.95 -5.93
C VAL A 127 4.01 -12.60 -5.22
N PHE A 128 3.07 -12.41 -4.29
CA PHE A 128 2.94 -11.17 -3.57
C PHE A 128 2.51 -11.39 -2.11
N VAL A 129 2.70 -10.36 -1.29
CA VAL A 129 2.27 -10.35 0.11
C VAL A 129 0.96 -9.59 0.25
N PRO A 130 0.13 -9.91 1.27
CA PRO A 130 -1.08 -9.15 1.53
C PRO A 130 -0.77 -7.69 1.88
N PRO A 131 -1.71 -6.76 1.65
CA PRO A 131 -1.54 -5.36 2.03
C PRO A 131 -1.41 -5.20 3.54
N ALA A 132 -0.78 -4.11 3.98
CA ALA A 132 -0.61 -3.80 5.41
C ALA A 132 -1.96 -3.69 6.15
N ILE A 133 -3.00 -3.19 5.49
CA ILE A 133 -4.38 -3.17 6.00
C ILE A 133 -5.25 -4.03 5.10
N MET A 134 -5.79 -5.12 5.66
CA MET A 134 -6.75 -5.98 4.96
C MET A 134 -8.01 -5.18 4.60
N GLY A 135 -8.46 -5.33 3.35
CA GLY A 135 -9.63 -4.60 2.82
C GLY A 135 -9.31 -3.28 2.11
N LEU A 136 -8.07 -2.79 2.19
CA LEU A 136 -7.59 -1.67 1.38
C LEU A 136 -6.73 -2.14 0.19
N GLY A 137 -7.21 -3.14 -0.54
CA GLY A 137 -6.56 -3.73 -1.69
C GLY A 137 -6.36 -5.23 -1.56
N THR A 138 -5.87 -5.85 -2.63
CA THR A 138 -5.59 -7.29 -2.72
C THR A 138 -4.10 -7.59 -2.59
N THR A 139 -3.25 -6.68 -3.05
CA THR A 139 -1.79 -6.85 -3.08
C THR A 139 -1.10 -5.78 -2.23
N GLY A 140 0.04 -6.13 -1.62
CA GLY A 140 0.96 -5.15 -1.06
C GLY A 140 1.73 -4.41 -2.17
N GLY A 141 2.21 -3.20 -1.87
CA GLY A 141 2.95 -2.38 -2.82
C GLY A 141 2.13 -1.24 -3.41
N VAL A 142 2.41 -0.85 -4.65
CA VAL A 142 1.78 0.26 -5.35
C VAL A 142 0.83 -0.28 -6.41
N SER A 143 -0.44 0.16 -6.35
CA SER A 143 -1.50 -0.23 -7.27
C SER A 143 -2.10 0.98 -7.96
N PHE A 144 -2.35 0.87 -9.25
CA PHE A 144 -2.98 1.93 -10.04
C PHE A 144 -3.75 1.38 -11.24
N ALA A 145 -4.76 2.12 -11.65
CA ALA A 145 -5.48 1.90 -12.89
C ALA A 145 -4.90 2.82 -13.98
N LEU A 146 -4.42 2.24 -15.06
CA LEU A 146 -4.04 2.95 -16.27
C LEU A 146 -5.29 3.16 -17.10
N GLN A 147 -5.85 4.36 -17.07
CA GLN A 147 -7.10 4.72 -17.74
C GLN A 147 -6.84 5.17 -19.18
N ALA A 148 -7.68 4.69 -20.10
CA ALA A 148 -7.74 5.11 -21.49
C ALA A 148 -8.93 6.07 -21.67
N THR A 149 -8.64 7.35 -21.91
CA THR A 149 -9.69 8.40 -22.03
C THR A 149 -10.07 8.71 -23.46
N GLY A 150 -9.36 8.15 -24.43
CA GLY A 150 -9.69 8.23 -25.85
C GLY A 150 -10.46 6.99 -26.34
N ASN A 151 -10.34 6.70 -27.62
CA ASN A 151 -11.02 5.58 -28.29
C ASN A 151 -10.11 4.34 -28.43
N GLN A 152 -9.27 4.09 -27.44
CA GLN A 152 -8.32 2.97 -27.46
C GLN A 152 -9.05 1.64 -27.43
N THR A 153 -8.59 0.72 -28.27
CA THR A 153 -9.07 -0.67 -28.29
C THR A 153 -8.56 -1.46 -27.09
N PRO A 154 -9.23 -2.55 -26.70
CA PRO A 154 -8.72 -3.42 -25.62
C PRO A 154 -7.30 -3.95 -25.87
N GLN A 155 -6.95 -4.20 -27.13
CA GLN A 155 -5.62 -4.64 -27.53
C GLN A 155 -4.57 -3.56 -27.28
N GLU A 156 -4.86 -2.30 -27.60
CA GLU A 156 -3.97 -1.16 -27.32
C GLU A 156 -3.80 -0.95 -25.81
N ILE A 157 -4.88 -1.11 -25.03
CA ILE A 157 -4.83 -1.03 -23.57
C ILE A 157 -3.91 -2.10 -23.00
N ALA A 158 -4.05 -3.36 -23.47
CA ALA A 158 -3.21 -4.47 -23.04
C ALA A 158 -1.73 -4.26 -23.40
N GLN A 159 -1.45 -3.83 -24.63
CA GLN A 159 -0.08 -3.56 -25.09
C GLN A 159 0.56 -2.42 -24.29
N THR A 160 -0.17 -1.34 -24.06
CA THR A 160 0.32 -0.18 -23.29
C THR A 160 0.57 -0.57 -21.84
N ALA A 161 -0.34 -1.31 -21.20
CA ALA A 161 -0.18 -1.78 -19.82
C ALA A 161 1.07 -2.69 -19.68
N ASN A 162 1.24 -3.65 -20.59
CA ASN A 162 2.42 -4.51 -20.62
C ASN A 162 3.72 -3.72 -20.89
N GLY A 163 3.67 -2.69 -21.73
CA GLY A 163 4.78 -1.78 -21.97
C GLY A 163 5.20 -1.02 -20.71
N ILE A 164 4.24 -0.54 -19.92
CA ILE A 164 4.52 0.11 -18.62
C ILE A 164 5.09 -0.90 -17.62
N VAL A 165 4.54 -2.12 -17.54
CA VAL A 165 5.06 -3.19 -16.69
C VAL A 165 6.52 -3.49 -17.01
N ALA A 166 6.87 -3.64 -18.30
CA ALA A 166 8.26 -3.88 -18.73
C ALA A 166 9.19 -2.75 -18.28
N ARG A 167 8.80 -1.48 -18.49
CA ARG A 167 9.62 -0.32 -18.09
C ARG A 167 9.75 -0.18 -16.57
N LEU A 168 8.74 -0.56 -15.80
CA LEU A 168 8.84 -0.61 -14.34
C LEU A 168 9.88 -1.64 -13.90
N MET A 169 9.91 -2.82 -14.52
CA MET A 169 10.92 -3.84 -14.26
C MET A 169 12.31 -3.39 -14.69
N GLU A 170 12.47 -2.77 -15.88
CA GLU A 170 13.72 -2.22 -16.38
C GLU A 170 14.28 -1.11 -15.49
N SER A 171 13.43 -0.39 -14.76
CA SER A 171 13.87 0.66 -13.82
C SER A 171 14.77 0.14 -12.69
N GLY A 172 14.78 -1.18 -12.43
CA GLY A 172 15.50 -1.83 -11.34
C GLY A 172 14.96 -1.49 -9.95
N LYS A 173 13.86 -0.75 -9.86
CA LYS A 173 13.21 -0.34 -8.59
C LYS A 173 12.09 -1.27 -8.15
N ALA A 174 11.59 -2.13 -9.03
CA ALA A 174 10.52 -3.07 -8.77
C ALA A 174 11.05 -4.49 -8.52
N VAL A 175 10.52 -5.17 -7.50
CA VAL A 175 10.70 -6.62 -7.30
C VAL A 175 9.88 -7.37 -8.34
N TYR A 176 8.65 -6.91 -8.55
CA TYR A 176 7.75 -7.35 -9.61
C TYR A 176 6.83 -6.19 -10.04
N ALA A 177 6.36 -6.29 -11.27
CA ALA A 177 5.22 -5.53 -11.78
C ALA A 177 4.42 -6.44 -12.69
N PHE A 178 3.10 -6.37 -12.63
CA PHE A 178 2.21 -7.14 -13.49
C PHE A 178 0.88 -6.42 -13.71
N THR A 179 0.20 -6.80 -14.79
CA THR A 179 -1.20 -6.45 -15.06
C THR A 179 -2.03 -7.71 -15.18
N THR A 180 -3.28 -7.63 -14.78
CA THR A 180 -4.26 -8.71 -14.97
C THR A 180 -5.09 -8.54 -16.23
N PHE A 181 -4.92 -7.40 -16.92
CA PHE A 181 -5.66 -7.10 -18.13
C PHE A 181 -5.04 -7.83 -19.33
N ASP A 182 -5.81 -8.71 -19.93
CA ASP A 182 -5.45 -9.45 -21.14
C ASP A 182 -6.54 -9.30 -22.20
N ALA A 183 -6.14 -9.06 -23.45
CA ALA A 183 -7.02 -8.93 -24.60
C ALA A 183 -6.69 -9.97 -25.69
N SER A 184 -5.93 -11.01 -25.35
CA SER A 184 -5.48 -12.07 -26.25
C SER A 184 -6.29 -13.37 -26.12
N THR A 185 -7.40 -13.34 -25.38
CA THR A 185 -8.24 -14.54 -25.19
C THR A 185 -8.88 -14.92 -26.52
N PRO A 186 -8.67 -16.15 -27.03
CA PRO A 186 -9.37 -16.65 -28.22
C PRO A 186 -10.86 -16.75 -27.96
N MET A 187 -11.64 -16.15 -28.82
CA MET A 187 -13.10 -16.12 -28.76
C MET A 187 -13.71 -16.56 -30.07
N LEU A 188 -14.87 -17.19 -29.99
CA LEU A 188 -15.72 -17.44 -31.16
C LEU A 188 -16.77 -16.32 -31.26
N TYR A 189 -16.64 -15.52 -32.28
CA TYR A 189 -17.63 -14.49 -32.60
C TYR A 189 -18.72 -15.11 -33.47
N LEU A 190 -19.96 -15.06 -32.98
CA LEU A 190 -21.12 -15.51 -33.73
C LEU A 190 -21.66 -14.33 -34.53
N ASP A 191 -21.48 -14.36 -35.83
CA ASP A 191 -21.99 -13.39 -36.78
C ASP A 191 -23.37 -13.83 -37.28
N ILE A 192 -24.42 -13.19 -36.75
CA ILE A 192 -25.82 -13.52 -37.06
C ILE A 192 -26.30 -12.66 -38.24
N ASN A 193 -26.71 -13.30 -39.32
CA ASN A 193 -27.41 -12.62 -40.44
C ASN A 193 -28.88 -12.41 -40.06
N ARG A 194 -29.20 -11.21 -39.61
CA ARG A 194 -30.55 -10.86 -39.13
C ARG A 194 -31.59 -10.93 -40.24
N ASP A 195 -31.25 -10.55 -41.46
CA ASP A 195 -32.18 -10.56 -42.61
C ASP A 195 -32.57 -12.01 -42.94
N LYS A 196 -31.61 -12.95 -42.92
CA LYS A 196 -31.91 -14.37 -43.10
C LYS A 196 -32.72 -14.94 -41.93
N ALA A 197 -32.43 -14.56 -40.70
CA ALA A 197 -33.18 -15.01 -39.52
C ALA A 197 -34.65 -14.56 -39.63
N GLU A 198 -34.88 -13.32 -40.02
CA GLU A 198 -36.22 -12.77 -40.23
C GLU A 198 -36.97 -13.49 -41.41
N ALA A 199 -36.28 -13.72 -42.51
CA ALA A 199 -36.85 -14.43 -43.67
C ALA A 199 -37.25 -15.89 -43.34
N MET A 200 -36.58 -16.50 -42.33
CA MET A 200 -36.88 -17.84 -41.81
C MET A 200 -37.79 -17.81 -40.57
N ASN A 201 -38.41 -16.69 -40.26
CA ASN A 201 -39.25 -16.49 -39.06
C ASN A 201 -38.57 -16.87 -37.73
N VAL A 202 -37.25 -16.73 -37.63
CA VAL A 202 -36.50 -17.02 -36.42
C VAL A 202 -36.26 -15.74 -35.60
N PRO A 203 -36.89 -15.58 -34.42
CA PRO A 203 -36.63 -14.43 -33.57
C PRO A 203 -35.17 -14.49 -33.05
N VAL A 204 -34.47 -13.36 -33.09
CA VAL A 204 -33.07 -13.28 -32.64
C VAL A 204 -32.92 -13.72 -31.16
N ASN A 205 -33.94 -13.46 -30.33
CA ASN A 205 -33.94 -13.88 -28.94
C ASN A 205 -33.96 -15.42 -28.80
N SER A 206 -34.66 -16.13 -29.71
CA SER A 206 -34.68 -17.60 -29.74
C SER A 206 -33.29 -18.19 -29.99
N ILE A 207 -32.48 -17.51 -30.83
CA ILE A 207 -31.10 -17.88 -31.11
C ILE A 207 -30.26 -17.79 -29.80
N PHE A 208 -30.34 -16.68 -29.09
CA PHE A 208 -29.59 -16.52 -27.84
C PHE A 208 -30.07 -17.47 -26.75
N THR A 209 -31.38 -17.73 -26.63
CA THR A 209 -31.93 -18.70 -25.68
C THR A 209 -31.46 -20.11 -25.98
N ALA A 210 -31.45 -20.53 -27.24
CA ALA A 210 -30.96 -21.82 -27.67
C ALA A 210 -29.45 -21.99 -27.34
N LEU A 211 -28.64 -20.99 -27.66
CA LEU A 211 -27.20 -21.00 -27.35
C LEU A 211 -26.94 -21.01 -25.84
N GLN A 212 -27.68 -20.21 -25.07
CA GLN A 212 -27.55 -20.19 -23.62
C GLN A 212 -27.94 -21.51 -22.97
N SER A 213 -29.05 -22.15 -23.44
CA SER A 213 -29.50 -23.41 -22.90
C SER A 213 -28.61 -24.58 -23.25
N GLN A 214 -27.96 -24.55 -24.40
CA GLN A 214 -27.16 -25.69 -24.90
C GLN A 214 -25.68 -25.51 -24.59
N LEU A 215 -25.07 -24.38 -24.86
CA LEU A 215 -23.64 -24.12 -24.66
C LEU A 215 -23.30 -23.45 -23.33
N GLY A 216 -24.14 -22.52 -22.90
CA GLY A 216 -23.99 -21.87 -21.58
C GLY A 216 -24.59 -22.73 -20.46
N SER A 217 -25.06 -22.11 -19.41
CA SER A 217 -25.88 -22.78 -18.42
C SER A 217 -27.18 -21.99 -18.24
N TYR A 218 -28.29 -22.62 -18.53
CA TYR A 218 -29.62 -22.03 -18.35
C TYR A 218 -30.22 -22.52 -17.03
N CYS A 219 -30.57 -21.57 -16.16
CA CYS A 219 -31.24 -21.88 -14.91
C CYS A 219 -32.75 -22.06 -15.19
N ILE A 220 -33.24 -23.28 -15.11
CA ILE A 220 -34.65 -23.60 -15.38
C ILE A 220 -35.53 -23.25 -14.18
N ASN A 221 -35.07 -23.60 -12.97
CA ASN A 221 -35.81 -23.44 -11.74
C ASN A 221 -34.90 -23.50 -10.52
N ASP A 222 -35.41 -23.12 -9.38
CA ASP A 222 -34.81 -23.29 -8.08
C ASP A 222 -35.64 -24.22 -7.22
N PHE A 223 -35.02 -25.03 -6.35
CA PHE A 223 -35.73 -25.83 -5.35
C PHE A 223 -35.09 -25.75 -3.98
N ASN A 224 -35.91 -25.82 -2.97
CA ASN A 224 -35.46 -25.76 -1.56
C ASN A 224 -35.32 -27.15 -0.98
N LYS A 225 -34.13 -27.46 -0.42
CA LYS A 225 -33.84 -28.71 0.27
C LYS A 225 -32.85 -28.48 1.41
N TYR A 226 -33.09 -29.06 2.56
CA TYR A 226 -32.22 -28.92 3.75
C TYR A 226 -31.95 -27.46 4.17
N GLY A 227 -32.94 -26.56 4.05
CA GLY A 227 -32.78 -25.16 4.39
C GLY A 227 -31.89 -24.32 3.41
N LYS A 228 -31.56 -24.90 2.25
CA LYS A 228 -30.80 -24.23 1.19
C LYS A 228 -31.57 -24.23 -0.12
N THR A 229 -31.39 -23.18 -0.91
CA THR A 229 -31.92 -23.10 -2.29
C THR A 229 -30.92 -23.63 -3.27
N TYR A 230 -31.31 -24.60 -4.08
CA TYR A 230 -30.50 -25.21 -5.14
C TYR A 230 -31.06 -24.80 -6.50
N LYS A 231 -30.15 -24.56 -7.46
CA LYS A 231 -30.50 -24.19 -8.83
C LYS A 231 -30.49 -25.42 -9.74
N VAL A 232 -31.57 -25.57 -10.52
CA VAL A 232 -31.64 -26.56 -11.59
C VAL A 232 -31.10 -25.92 -12.87
N LYS A 233 -29.95 -26.37 -13.33
CA LYS A 233 -29.29 -25.85 -14.53
C LYS A 233 -29.34 -26.89 -15.65
N MET A 234 -29.56 -26.43 -16.89
CA MET A 234 -29.55 -27.24 -18.11
C MET A 234 -28.42 -26.77 -19.01
N GLN A 235 -27.68 -27.71 -19.58
CA GLN A 235 -26.71 -27.50 -20.66
C GLN A 235 -26.41 -28.84 -21.34
N LEU A 236 -25.81 -28.79 -22.55
CA LEU A 236 -25.34 -29.99 -23.25
C LEU A 236 -24.25 -30.71 -22.45
N ALA A 237 -24.15 -32.02 -22.62
CA ALA A 237 -23.07 -32.81 -22.04
C ALA A 237 -21.68 -32.30 -22.48
N PRO A 238 -20.65 -32.40 -21.61
CA PRO A 238 -19.32 -31.87 -21.91
C PRO A 238 -18.77 -32.38 -23.25
N GLU A 239 -18.94 -33.66 -23.55
CA GLU A 239 -18.41 -34.33 -24.76
C GLU A 239 -18.98 -33.70 -26.04
N LEU A 240 -20.21 -33.24 -25.99
CA LEU A 240 -20.84 -32.56 -27.14
C LEU A 240 -20.37 -31.11 -27.25
N ARG A 241 -20.08 -30.42 -26.13
CA ARG A 241 -19.62 -29.04 -26.12
C ARG A 241 -18.16 -28.85 -26.54
N GLU A 242 -17.33 -29.89 -26.41
CA GLU A 242 -15.94 -29.89 -26.85
C GLU A 242 -15.78 -29.82 -28.36
N ASN A 243 -16.80 -30.32 -29.09
CA ASN A 243 -16.74 -30.31 -30.53
C ASN A 243 -17.19 -28.96 -31.11
N ARG A 244 -16.25 -28.24 -31.75
CA ARG A 244 -16.54 -26.98 -32.45
C ARG A 244 -17.68 -27.09 -33.46
N ASN A 245 -17.78 -28.22 -34.16
CA ASN A 245 -18.79 -28.43 -35.21
C ASN A 245 -20.19 -28.62 -34.63
N ILE A 246 -20.35 -28.71 -33.30
CA ILE A 246 -21.68 -28.82 -32.69
C ILE A 246 -22.57 -27.66 -33.04
N ILE A 247 -22.00 -26.42 -33.22
CA ILE A 247 -22.75 -25.21 -33.54
C ILE A 247 -23.44 -25.35 -34.90
N ASP A 248 -22.82 -26.05 -35.83
CA ASP A 248 -23.42 -26.31 -37.15
C ASP A 248 -24.60 -27.31 -37.06
N GLN A 249 -24.66 -28.08 -35.98
CA GLN A 249 -25.71 -29.05 -35.68
C GLN A 249 -26.83 -28.53 -34.79
N LEU A 250 -26.63 -27.35 -34.18
CA LEU A 250 -27.64 -26.74 -33.33
C LEU A 250 -28.83 -26.24 -34.18
N HIS A 251 -30.02 -26.46 -33.64
CA HIS A 251 -31.27 -25.97 -34.27
C HIS A 251 -31.94 -24.93 -33.37
N VAL A 252 -32.58 -23.99 -33.98
CA VAL A 252 -33.34 -22.94 -33.34
C VAL A 252 -34.79 -23.01 -33.79
N THR A 253 -35.73 -22.89 -32.87
CA THR A 253 -37.14 -22.98 -33.18
C THR A 253 -37.63 -21.61 -33.78
N ALA A 254 -38.21 -21.69 -34.98
CA ALA A 254 -38.85 -20.57 -35.62
C ALA A 254 -40.24 -20.27 -34.99
N SER A 255 -40.82 -19.09 -35.26
CA SER A 255 -42.11 -18.69 -34.68
C SER A 255 -43.30 -19.56 -35.12
N ASP A 256 -43.15 -20.28 -36.25
CA ASP A 256 -44.13 -21.21 -36.79
C ASP A 256 -43.98 -22.64 -36.24
N GLY A 257 -42.96 -22.86 -35.31
CA GLY A 257 -42.66 -24.17 -34.72
C GLY A 257 -41.71 -24.99 -35.55
N GLY A 258 -41.23 -24.52 -36.70
CA GLY A 258 -40.21 -25.18 -37.51
C GLY A 258 -38.83 -25.15 -36.87
N GLU A 259 -37.98 -26.14 -37.15
CA GLU A 259 -36.59 -26.16 -36.73
C GLU A 259 -35.67 -25.66 -37.84
N VAL A 260 -34.85 -24.63 -37.53
CA VAL A 260 -33.89 -24.07 -38.48
C VAL A 260 -32.47 -24.30 -37.93
N PRO A 261 -31.56 -24.93 -38.73
CA PRO A 261 -30.19 -25.11 -38.34
C PRO A 261 -29.49 -23.72 -38.15
N LEU A 262 -28.74 -23.58 -37.07
CA LEU A 262 -28.06 -22.31 -36.72
C LEU A 262 -27.07 -21.89 -37.82
N SER A 263 -26.44 -22.85 -38.51
CA SER A 263 -25.53 -22.58 -39.63
C SER A 263 -26.16 -21.91 -40.83
N ALA A 264 -27.50 -21.99 -41.00
CA ALA A 264 -28.22 -21.30 -42.07
C ALA A 264 -28.28 -19.80 -41.86
N ILE A 265 -28.30 -19.35 -40.60
CA ILE A 265 -28.56 -17.94 -40.20
C ILE A 265 -27.36 -17.30 -39.50
N ALA A 266 -26.32 -18.06 -39.11
CA ALA A 266 -25.16 -17.55 -38.43
C ALA A 266 -23.87 -18.20 -38.93
N SER A 267 -22.75 -17.51 -38.75
CA SER A 267 -21.40 -18.02 -39.03
C SER A 267 -20.45 -17.75 -37.86
N LEU A 268 -19.48 -18.64 -37.67
CA LEU A 268 -18.47 -18.50 -36.64
C LEU A 268 -17.19 -17.91 -37.19
N LYS A 269 -16.66 -16.93 -36.48
CA LYS A 269 -15.36 -16.32 -36.77
C LYS A 269 -14.48 -16.36 -35.53
N TRP A 270 -13.22 -16.74 -35.71
CA TRP A 270 -12.24 -16.59 -34.64
C TRP A 270 -11.88 -15.12 -34.46
N THR A 271 -11.87 -14.65 -33.23
CA THR A 271 -11.41 -13.33 -32.84
C THR A 271 -10.60 -13.41 -31.55
N LEU A 272 -9.84 -12.35 -31.27
CA LEU A 272 -9.17 -12.18 -29.99
C LEU A 272 -9.85 -11.02 -29.26
N GLY A 273 -10.08 -11.19 -27.98
CA GLY A 273 -10.71 -10.18 -27.17
C GLY A 273 -10.37 -10.32 -25.69
N PRO A 274 -10.73 -9.32 -24.88
CA PRO A 274 -10.57 -9.38 -23.44
C PRO A 274 -11.65 -10.29 -22.84
N ARG A 275 -11.25 -11.13 -21.90
CA ARG A 275 -12.20 -11.92 -21.10
C ARG A 275 -13.12 -11.02 -20.29
N GLN A 276 -12.57 -9.92 -19.77
CA GLN A 276 -13.26 -8.93 -18.96
C GLN A 276 -12.72 -7.55 -19.31
N VAL A 277 -13.63 -6.58 -19.48
CA VAL A 277 -13.28 -5.16 -19.64
C VAL A 277 -13.53 -4.47 -18.33
N GLU A 278 -12.46 -4.01 -17.71
CA GLU A 278 -12.52 -3.23 -16.49
C GLU A 278 -12.67 -1.75 -16.79
N ARG A 279 -13.45 -1.06 -15.98
CA ARG A 279 -13.57 0.39 -16.05
C ARG A 279 -13.31 0.99 -14.67
N PHE A 280 -12.47 2.00 -14.64
CA PHE A 280 -12.23 2.80 -13.44
C PHE A 280 -12.69 4.23 -13.70
N ASN A 281 -13.53 4.79 -12.83
CA ASN A 281 -14.18 6.09 -13.02
C ASN A 281 -14.82 6.23 -14.42
N MET A 282 -15.51 5.18 -14.88
CA MET A 282 -16.20 5.09 -16.18
C MET A 282 -15.28 4.93 -17.41
N PHE A 283 -13.97 5.09 -17.29
CA PHE A 283 -13.02 4.91 -18.39
C PHE A 283 -12.51 3.47 -18.45
N PRO A 284 -12.37 2.88 -19.65
CA PRO A 284 -11.67 1.61 -19.81
C PRO A 284 -10.27 1.69 -19.17
N SER A 285 -9.87 0.68 -18.46
CA SER A 285 -8.62 0.72 -17.72
C SER A 285 -7.97 -0.66 -17.62
N ALA A 286 -6.66 -0.67 -17.38
CA ALA A 286 -5.91 -1.84 -16.99
C ALA A 286 -5.35 -1.63 -15.58
N SER A 287 -5.62 -2.57 -14.68
CA SER A 287 -5.06 -2.58 -13.32
C SER A 287 -3.60 -3.05 -13.37
N ILE A 288 -2.70 -2.26 -12.78
CA ILE A 288 -1.27 -2.58 -12.68
C ILE A 288 -0.86 -2.56 -11.21
N ASN A 289 -0.19 -3.63 -10.81
CA ASN A 289 0.33 -3.81 -9.46
C ASN A 289 1.85 -3.93 -9.52
N THR A 290 2.54 -3.26 -8.61
CA THR A 290 4.00 -3.32 -8.50
C THR A 290 4.45 -3.25 -7.06
N GLN A 291 5.51 -3.97 -6.72
CA GLN A 291 6.16 -3.88 -5.42
C GLN A 291 7.57 -3.37 -5.59
N SER A 292 7.92 -2.34 -4.83
CA SER A 292 9.28 -1.80 -4.80
C SER A 292 10.25 -2.73 -4.07
N ILE A 293 11.53 -2.65 -4.45
CA ILE A 293 12.62 -3.25 -3.66
C ILE A 293 12.70 -2.57 -2.28
N PRO A 294 13.25 -3.22 -1.24
CA PRO A 294 13.28 -2.69 0.13
C PRO A 294 13.93 -1.31 0.27
N SER A 295 14.85 -0.96 -0.62
CA SER A 295 15.53 0.35 -0.63
C SER A 295 14.71 1.49 -1.25
N VAL A 296 13.59 1.19 -1.89
CA VAL A 296 12.72 2.16 -2.58
C VAL A 296 11.38 2.23 -1.87
N SER A 297 10.99 3.42 -1.42
CA SER A 297 9.71 3.63 -0.75
C SER A 297 8.53 3.63 -1.73
N SER A 298 7.31 3.42 -1.21
CA SER A 298 6.08 3.49 -2.01
C SER A 298 5.93 4.85 -2.71
N GLY A 299 6.18 5.95 -2.02
CA GLY A 299 6.11 7.29 -2.60
C GLY A 299 7.14 7.52 -3.72
N GLU A 300 8.35 6.96 -3.61
CA GLU A 300 9.34 7.01 -4.69
C GLU A 300 8.91 6.15 -5.90
N MET A 301 8.31 4.99 -5.65
CA MET A 301 7.75 4.15 -6.71
C MET A 301 6.61 4.86 -7.42
N MET A 302 5.69 5.51 -6.70
CA MET A 302 4.61 6.30 -7.29
C MET A 302 5.14 7.41 -8.23
N LYS A 303 6.15 8.17 -7.80
CA LYS A 303 6.81 9.17 -8.64
C LYS A 303 7.49 8.54 -9.87
N THR A 304 8.04 7.33 -9.73
CA THR A 304 8.63 6.59 -10.85
C THR A 304 7.58 6.18 -11.87
N VAL A 305 6.42 5.69 -11.41
CA VAL A 305 5.25 5.38 -12.28
C VAL A 305 4.80 6.62 -13.04
N GLU A 306 4.57 7.74 -12.35
CA GLU A 306 4.15 9.00 -12.98
C GLU A 306 5.15 9.49 -14.04
N ARG A 307 6.44 9.39 -13.74
CA ARG A 307 7.50 9.76 -14.68
C ARG A 307 7.48 8.86 -15.92
N ILE A 308 7.41 7.53 -15.74
CA ILE A 308 7.38 6.58 -16.86
C ILE A 308 6.15 6.82 -17.73
N VAL A 309 4.99 7.03 -17.14
CA VAL A 309 3.75 7.30 -17.91
C VAL A 309 3.84 8.63 -18.66
N ARG A 310 4.30 9.69 -17.99
CA ARG A 310 4.45 11.03 -18.60
C ARG A 310 5.44 11.06 -19.77
N GLU A 311 6.53 10.33 -19.66
CA GLU A 311 7.59 10.30 -20.68
C GLU A 311 7.23 9.45 -21.90
N ASN A 312 6.34 8.46 -21.74
CA ASN A 312 6.15 7.43 -22.75
C ASN A 312 4.73 7.39 -23.34
N LEU A 313 3.76 8.02 -22.70
CA LEU A 313 2.37 7.97 -23.15
C LEU A 313 1.82 9.36 -23.51
N SER A 314 0.81 9.37 -24.38
CA SER A 314 0.07 10.58 -24.73
C SER A 314 -0.83 11.05 -23.58
N LYS A 315 -1.39 12.26 -23.72
CA LYS A 315 -2.32 12.85 -22.73
C LYS A 315 -3.67 12.10 -22.61
N GLU A 316 -3.91 11.13 -23.47
CA GLU A 316 -5.12 10.28 -23.41
C GLU A 316 -5.01 9.16 -22.37
N TRP A 317 -3.83 9.00 -21.76
CA TRP A 317 -3.59 8.03 -20.71
C TRP A 317 -3.41 8.71 -19.36
N HIS A 318 -4.15 8.23 -18.38
CA HIS A 318 -4.10 8.76 -17.01
C HIS A 318 -3.82 7.64 -16.00
N VAL A 319 -3.00 7.99 -15.02
CA VAL A 319 -2.77 7.15 -13.84
C VAL A 319 -3.80 7.55 -12.78
N SER A 320 -4.60 6.60 -12.36
CA SER A 320 -5.47 6.75 -11.19
C SER A 320 -5.02 5.78 -10.11
N TRP A 321 -4.58 6.32 -8.99
CA TRP A 321 -4.17 5.51 -7.86
C TRP A 321 -5.34 4.72 -7.29
N THR A 322 -5.10 3.46 -6.94
CA THR A 322 -6.08 2.57 -6.33
C THR A 322 -5.58 2.06 -4.98
N ASP A 323 -6.44 1.43 -4.22
CA ASP A 323 -6.08 0.74 -2.98
C ASP A 323 -5.30 1.61 -1.98
N MET A 324 -4.20 1.08 -1.46
CA MET A 324 -3.30 1.79 -0.54
C MET A 324 -2.66 3.02 -1.18
N SER A 325 -2.33 2.96 -2.47
CA SER A 325 -1.70 4.07 -3.20
C SER A 325 -2.63 5.29 -3.32
N TYR A 326 -3.94 5.06 -3.44
CA TYR A 326 -4.93 6.13 -3.36
C TYR A 326 -4.93 6.83 -2.00
N GLN A 327 -4.84 6.06 -0.91
CA GLN A 327 -4.76 6.64 0.43
C GLN A 327 -3.47 7.43 0.63
N GLU A 328 -2.36 6.92 0.11
CA GLU A 328 -1.06 7.61 0.15
C GLU A 328 -1.11 8.94 -0.61
N SER A 329 -1.57 8.93 -1.87
CA SER A 329 -1.71 10.12 -2.70
C SER A 329 -2.64 11.17 -2.06
N ARG A 330 -3.77 10.73 -1.50
CA ARG A 330 -4.73 11.62 -0.84
C ARG A 330 -4.18 12.28 0.43
N ASN A 331 -3.24 11.64 1.09
CA ASN A 331 -2.64 12.11 2.34
C ASN A 331 -1.29 12.81 2.13
N GLU A 332 -0.75 12.81 0.92
CA GLU A 332 0.48 13.52 0.59
C GLU A 332 0.34 15.03 0.94
N GLY A 333 1.32 15.57 1.64
CA GLY A 333 1.34 16.97 2.08
C GLY A 333 0.46 17.32 3.28
N LYS A 334 -0.54 16.52 3.67
CA LYS A 334 -1.41 16.86 4.82
C LYS A 334 -0.70 16.81 6.16
N ILE A 335 0.36 16.06 6.23
CA ILE A 335 1.13 15.86 7.47
C ILE A 335 1.83 17.10 7.94
N VAL A 336 2.40 17.87 7.01
CA VAL A 336 3.05 19.16 7.36
C VAL A 336 2.01 20.09 7.99
N ASN A 337 0.82 20.13 7.41
CA ASN A 337 -0.28 20.94 7.96
C ASN A 337 -0.70 20.44 9.36
N LEU A 338 -0.80 19.12 9.56
CA LEU A 338 -1.14 18.54 10.86
C LEU A 338 -0.09 18.86 11.93
N LEU A 339 1.19 18.74 11.61
CA LEU A 339 2.29 19.08 12.50
C LEU A 339 2.29 20.59 12.82
N MET A 340 2.06 21.43 11.83
CA MET A 340 1.97 22.88 12.04
C MET A 340 0.79 23.28 12.94
N ILE A 341 -0.38 22.68 12.72
CA ILE A 341 -1.55 22.91 13.57
C ILE A 341 -1.28 22.42 15.00
N SER A 342 -0.67 21.24 15.16
CA SER A 342 -0.33 20.69 16.48
C SER A 342 0.66 21.58 17.22
N LEU A 343 1.68 22.10 16.54
CA LEU A 343 2.63 23.06 17.10
C LEU A 343 1.93 24.37 17.50
N LEU A 344 1.04 24.88 16.64
CA LEU A 344 0.27 26.09 16.91
C LEU A 344 -0.64 25.93 18.15
N VAL A 345 -1.38 24.83 18.23
CA VAL A 345 -2.26 24.56 19.37
C VAL A 345 -1.44 24.41 20.67
N ALA A 346 -0.32 23.67 20.61
CA ALA A 346 0.58 23.54 21.75
C ALA A 346 1.15 24.91 22.18
N TYR A 347 1.55 25.74 21.23
CA TYR A 347 2.03 27.11 21.49
C TYR A 347 0.95 27.97 22.16
N LEU A 348 -0.28 27.99 21.61
CA LEU A 348 -1.38 28.79 22.19
C LEU A 348 -1.76 28.32 23.59
N PHE A 349 -1.74 26.98 23.83
CA PHE A 349 -1.95 26.45 25.17
C PHE A 349 -0.88 26.96 26.18
N LEU A 350 0.40 26.95 25.73
CA LEU A 350 1.49 27.47 26.57
C LEU A 350 1.39 28.97 26.76
N VAL A 351 0.95 29.75 25.76
CA VAL A 351 0.69 31.18 25.91
C VAL A 351 -0.36 31.44 27.00
N ALA A 352 -1.43 30.68 26.99
CA ALA A 352 -2.47 30.76 28.02
C ALA A 352 -1.96 30.37 29.41
N GLN A 353 -1.07 29.36 29.51
CA GLN A 353 -0.50 28.91 30.78
C GLN A 353 0.54 29.89 31.36
N TYR A 354 1.38 30.49 30.51
CA TYR A 354 2.46 31.40 30.95
C TYR A 354 2.05 32.88 31.00
N GLU A 355 0.87 33.21 30.50
CA GLU A 355 0.39 34.58 30.34
C GLU A 355 1.42 35.47 29.59
N SER A 356 2.13 34.87 28.64
CA SER A 356 3.25 35.51 27.93
C SER A 356 3.35 34.94 26.50
N TRP A 357 3.58 35.83 25.53
CA TRP A 357 3.81 35.46 24.14
C TRP A 357 5.25 35.02 23.84
N THR A 358 6.21 35.42 24.65
CA THR A 358 7.65 35.18 24.40
C THR A 358 8.16 33.91 25.08
N MET A 359 7.71 33.62 26.30
CA MET A 359 8.15 32.45 27.06
C MET A 359 7.87 31.09 26.38
N PRO A 360 6.69 30.84 25.83
CA PRO A 360 6.39 29.59 25.15
C PRO A 360 7.32 29.30 23.98
N VAL A 361 7.89 30.31 23.34
CA VAL A 361 8.82 30.10 22.21
C VAL A 361 10.05 29.32 22.65
N SER A 362 10.57 29.57 23.86
CA SER A 362 11.73 28.79 24.37
C SER A 362 11.43 27.29 24.56
N VAL A 363 10.19 26.99 24.97
CA VAL A 363 9.71 25.59 25.11
C VAL A 363 9.52 24.95 23.74
N MET A 364 8.85 25.65 22.82
CA MET A 364 8.56 25.11 21.48
C MET A 364 9.84 24.87 20.67
N LEU A 365 10.83 25.71 20.80
CA LEU A 365 12.13 25.55 20.14
C LEU A 365 12.85 24.25 20.60
N SER A 366 12.62 23.79 21.84
CA SER A 366 13.22 22.54 22.31
C SER A 366 12.74 21.30 21.51
N VAL A 367 11.57 21.37 20.89
CA VAL A 367 11.04 20.29 20.02
C VAL A 367 11.97 20.02 18.83
N ALA A 368 12.70 21.05 18.34
CA ALA A 368 13.64 20.89 17.24
C ALA A 368 14.79 19.90 17.55
N THR A 369 15.16 19.73 18.83
CA THR A 369 16.18 18.74 19.22
C THR A 369 15.64 17.32 19.14
N ALA A 370 14.38 17.12 19.49
CA ALA A 370 13.71 15.81 19.39
C ALA A 370 13.48 15.40 17.93
N THR A 371 13.01 16.34 17.11
CA THR A 371 12.79 16.06 15.68
C THR A 371 14.10 15.71 14.96
N LEU A 372 15.21 16.37 15.31
CA LEU A 372 16.53 16.02 14.76
C LEU A 372 16.92 14.57 15.12
N GLY A 373 16.71 14.16 16.37
CA GLY A 373 16.99 12.79 16.81
C GLY A 373 16.14 11.76 16.08
N ALA A 374 14.86 12.03 15.92
CA ALA A 374 13.94 11.17 15.18
C ALA A 374 14.31 11.03 13.69
N ILE A 375 14.55 12.16 13.02
CA ILE A 375 14.94 12.20 11.60
C ILE A 375 16.25 11.45 11.37
N PHE A 376 17.26 11.72 12.22
CA PHE A 376 18.55 11.06 12.15
C PHE A 376 18.42 9.54 12.29
N ALA A 377 17.62 9.09 13.26
CA ALA A 377 17.37 7.67 13.51
C ALA A 377 16.66 6.99 12.34
N LEU A 378 15.68 7.65 11.72
CA LEU A 378 14.98 7.12 10.54
C LEU A 378 15.93 6.97 9.34
N LEU A 379 16.80 7.95 9.10
CA LEU A 379 17.80 7.88 8.05
C LEU A 379 18.81 6.75 8.29
N PHE A 380 19.28 6.63 9.54
CA PHE A 380 20.28 5.63 9.89
C PHE A 380 19.72 4.20 9.86
N SER A 381 18.43 4.02 10.23
CA SER A 381 17.74 2.74 10.16
C SER A 381 17.21 2.40 8.76
N GLY A 382 17.33 3.31 7.79
CA GLY A 382 16.79 3.14 6.43
C GLY A 382 15.26 3.10 6.37
N MET A 383 14.57 3.58 7.41
CA MET A 383 13.11 3.60 7.48
C MET A 383 12.55 4.82 6.75
N ALA A 384 11.54 4.59 5.91
CA ALA A 384 10.78 5.68 5.31
C ALA A 384 9.87 6.38 6.34
N LEU A 385 9.65 7.68 6.17
CA LEU A 385 8.71 8.45 6.97
C LEU A 385 7.27 8.00 6.66
N ASN A 386 6.72 7.16 7.49
CA ASN A 386 5.37 6.63 7.39
C ASN A 386 4.44 7.25 8.46
N ILE A 387 3.14 6.94 8.41
CA ILE A 387 2.14 7.48 9.36
C ILE A 387 2.54 7.20 10.82
N TYR A 388 3.10 6.04 11.12
CA TYR A 388 3.49 5.70 12.49
C TYR A 388 4.68 6.51 12.98
N CYS A 389 5.67 6.77 12.11
CA CYS A 389 6.76 7.70 12.42
C CYS A 389 6.24 9.11 12.71
N GLN A 390 5.24 9.54 11.97
CA GLN A 390 4.60 10.86 12.12
C GLN A 390 3.83 10.96 13.43
N LEU A 391 3.13 9.89 13.85
CA LEU A 391 2.52 9.81 15.18
C LEU A 391 3.60 9.87 16.27
N GLY A 392 4.75 9.22 16.06
CA GLY A 392 5.90 9.33 16.93
C GLY A 392 6.42 10.76 17.07
N LEU A 393 6.50 11.52 15.96
CA LEU A 393 6.87 12.95 15.97
C LEU A 393 5.85 13.79 16.75
N LEU A 394 4.55 13.53 16.59
CA LEU A 394 3.49 14.22 17.36
C LEU A 394 3.63 13.94 18.87
N MET A 395 3.89 12.67 19.24
CA MET A 395 4.14 12.31 20.64
C MET A 395 5.36 13.05 21.21
N LEU A 396 6.42 13.17 20.42
CA LEU A 396 7.63 13.89 20.82
C LEU A 396 7.39 15.37 21.13
N ILE A 397 6.47 16.04 20.40
CA ILE A 397 6.10 17.43 20.69
C ILE A 397 5.60 17.55 22.14
N GLY A 398 4.67 16.69 22.55
CA GLY A 398 4.13 16.71 23.91
C GLY A 398 5.15 16.33 24.99
N LEU A 399 5.96 15.29 24.73
CA LEU A 399 6.94 14.77 25.68
C LEU A 399 8.08 15.77 25.92
N THR A 400 8.61 16.37 24.86
CA THR A 400 9.69 17.36 24.96
C THR A 400 9.20 18.68 25.55
N ALA A 401 8.01 19.12 25.16
CA ALA A 401 7.38 20.29 25.77
C ALA A 401 7.23 20.13 27.29
N LYS A 402 6.73 18.97 27.77
CA LYS A 402 6.63 18.66 29.22
C LYS A 402 7.97 18.83 29.93
N THR A 403 9.04 18.32 29.35
CA THR A 403 10.39 18.40 29.91
C THR A 403 10.88 19.85 29.97
N ALA A 404 10.68 20.62 28.91
CA ALA A 404 11.07 22.02 28.82
C ALA A 404 10.24 22.92 29.75
N ILE A 405 8.93 22.67 29.86
CA ILE A 405 8.02 23.39 30.77
C ILE A 405 8.55 23.31 32.21
N LEU A 406 8.90 22.13 32.68
CA LEU A 406 9.40 21.95 34.06
C LEU A 406 10.67 22.79 34.35
N MET A 407 11.57 22.90 33.38
CA MET A 407 12.80 23.66 33.53
C MET A 407 12.51 25.19 33.46
N VAL A 408 11.72 25.61 32.49
CA VAL A 408 11.39 27.02 32.25
C VAL A 408 10.57 27.60 33.42
N GLU A 409 9.62 26.85 33.98
CA GLU A 409 8.80 27.25 35.11
C GLU A 409 9.64 27.56 36.35
N PHE A 410 10.55 26.63 36.70
CA PHE A 410 11.46 26.84 37.83
C PHE A 410 12.44 27.98 37.57
N SER A 411 12.93 28.12 36.33
CA SER A 411 13.77 29.26 35.99
C SER A 411 13.03 30.61 36.11
N LYS A 412 11.73 30.62 35.77
CA LYS A 412 10.85 31.79 35.92
C LYS A 412 10.68 32.14 37.42
N GLN A 413 10.38 31.14 38.24
CA GLN A 413 10.21 31.31 39.69
C GLN A 413 11.48 31.84 40.35
N GLU A 414 12.66 31.30 40.09
CA GLU A 414 13.96 31.76 40.55
C GLU A 414 14.23 33.22 40.12
N ARG A 415 13.78 33.61 38.92
CA ARG A 415 13.90 34.96 38.42
C ARG A 415 12.98 35.95 39.17
N GLU A 416 11.76 35.53 39.48
CA GLU A 416 10.82 36.29 40.30
C GLU A 416 11.31 36.49 41.73
N ASP A 417 12.04 35.52 42.28
CA ASP A 417 12.70 35.59 43.60
C ASP A 417 13.96 36.47 43.60
N GLY A 418 14.31 37.09 42.44
CA GLY A 418 15.36 38.10 42.33
C GLY A 418 16.72 37.63 41.84
N ALA A 419 16.86 36.37 41.43
CA ALA A 419 18.10 35.87 40.84
C ALA A 419 18.39 36.51 39.47
N SER A 420 19.66 36.61 39.07
CA SER A 420 20.00 37.04 37.71
C SER A 420 19.45 36.09 36.66
N VAL A 421 19.14 36.58 35.44
CA VAL A 421 18.59 35.73 34.36
C VAL A 421 19.47 34.50 34.08
N ALA A 422 20.79 34.64 34.19
CA ALA A 422 21.72 33.55 33.98
C ALA A 422 21.72 32.54 35.13
N ASP A 423 21.70 33.03 36.39
CA ASP A 423 21.65 32.18 37.59
C ASP A 423 20.31 31.46 37.70
N ALA A 424 19.19 32.15 37.41
CA ALA A 424 17.85 31.57 37.37
C ALA A 424 17.75 30.42 36.37
N ALA A 425 18.30 30.58 35.17
CA ALA A 425 18.36 29.54 34.17
C ALA A 425 19.15 28.28 34.61
N LEU A 426 20.31 28.50 35.24
CA LEU A 426 21.18 27.42 35.74
C LEU A 426 20.58 26.72 36.97
N ASN A 427 20.01 27.48 37.90
CA ASN A 427 19.38 26.97 39.11
C ASN A 427 18.14 26.14 38.76
N GLY A 428 17.26 26.63 37.88
CA GLY A 428 16.09 25.92 37.41
C GLY A 428 16.46 24.57 36.76
N MET A 429 17.52 24.56 35.98
CA MET A 429 18.06 23.33 35.43
C MET A 429 18.59 22.38 36.52
N ARG A 430 19.41 22.87 37.45
CA ARG A 430 20.01 22.06 38.52
C ARG A 430 18.97 21.42 39.42
N VAL A 431 17.97 22.16 39.84
CA VAL A 431 16.88 21.67 40.71
C VAL A 431 16.05 20.57 40.02
N ARG A 432 15.78 20.75 38.73
CA ARG A 432 14.94 19.81 37.99
C ARG A 432 15.70 18.72 37.23
N PHE A 433 17.00 18.78 37.19
CA PHE A 433 17.83 17.80 36.49
C PHE A 433 17.46 16.34 36.82
N ARG A 434 17.39 16.01 38.12
CA ARG A 434 17.08 14.66 38.57
C ARG A 434 15.69 14.19 38.14
N SER A 435 14.69 15.07 38.27
CA SER A 435 13.31 14.75 37.91
C SER A 435 13.14 14.55 36.39
N VAL A 436 13.76 15.42 35.61
CA VAL A 436 13.74 15.35 34.14
C VAL A 436 14.46 14.10 33.65
N MET A 437 15.65 13.81 34.18
CA MET A 437 16.40 12.59 33.82
C MET A 437 15.63 11.33 34.15
N MET A 438 15.01 11.27 35.34
CA MET A 438 14.24 10.12 35.77
C MET A 438 13.05 9.84 34.82
N THR A 439 12.30 10.89 34.45
CA THR A 439 11.15 10.74 33.54
C THR A 439 11.59 10.40 32.12
N ALA A 440 12.65 11.03 31.61
CA ALA A 440 13.16 10.76 30.27
C ALA A 440 13.73 9.35 30.12
N LEU A 441 14.57 8.90 31.10
CA LEU A 441 15.13 7.58 31.08
C LEU A 441 14.06 6.48 31.23
N SER A 442 13.08 6.69 32.13
CA SER A 442 11.96 5.76 32.28
C SER A 442 11.19 5.60 30.97
N PHE A 443 10.94 6.70 30.24
CA PHE A 443 10.29 6.64 28.94
C PHE A 443 11.15 5.94 27.89
N VAL A 444 12.43 6.29 27.77
CA VAL A 444 13.36 5.70 26.80
C VAL A 444 13.48 4.19 27.03
N ILE A 445 13.64 3.75 28.29
CA ILE A 445 13.70 2.32 28.63
C ILE A 445 12.34 1.65 28.33
N GLY A 446 11.23 2.29 28.66
CA GLY A 446 9.87 1.78 28.40
C GLY A 446 9.55 1.59 26.92
N VAL A 447 10.10 2.43 26.03
CA VAL A 447 9.89 2.34 24.58
C VAL A 447 10.88 1.40 23.89
N PHE A 448 12.00 1.05 24.54
CA PHE A 448 13.04 0.18 23.97
C PHE A 448 12.50 -1.15 23.40
N PRO A 449 11.56 -1.88 24.05
CA PRO A 449 10.98 -3.09 23.47
C PRO A 449 10.25 -2.86 22.12
N MET A 450 9.79 -1.64 21.86
CA MET A 450 9.18 -1.32 20.54
C MET A 450 10.24 -1.18 19.45
N VAL A 451 11.45 -0.70 19.79
CA VAL A 451 12.56 -0.58 18.82
C VAL A 451 13.01 -1.96 18.33
N THR A 452 13.01 -2.95 19.25
CA THR A 452 13.44 -4.33 18.97
C THR A 452 12.27 -5.27 18.68
N ALA A 453 11.07 -4.73 18.43
CA ALA A 453 9.86 -5.52 18.20
C ALA A 453 10.01 -6.46 17.01
N SER A 454 9.52 -7.68 17.16
CA SER A 454 9.46 -8.71 16.12
C SER A 454 8.06 -9.30 16.04
N GLY A 455 7.77 -10.06 14.98
CA GLY A 455 6.48 -10.72 14.80
C GLY A 455 5.40 -9.82 14.17
N ALA A 456 4.14 -10.16 14.39
CA ALA A 456 3.01 -9.43 13.82
C ALA A 456 3.02 -7.96 14.24
N GLY A 457 2.85 -7.04 13.28
CA GLY A 457 2.86 -5.60 13.53
C GLY A 457 4.22 -5.05 13.99
N ALA A 458 5.32 -5.75 13.70
CA ALA A 458 6.66 -5.30 14.06
C ALA A 458 7.01 -3.98 13.36
N GLY A 459 6.67 -3.83 12.10
CA GLY A 459 6.97 -2.63 11.31
C GLY A 459 6.36 -1.36 11.91
N SER A 460 5.09 -1.40 12.32
CA SER A 460 4.41 -0.26 12.94
C SER A 460 4.98 0.04 14.34
N ARG A 461 5.25 -0.99 15.16
CA ARG A 461 5.87 -0.80 16.48
C ARG A 461 7.27 -0.24 16.38
N GLN A 462 8.10 -0.77 15.49
CA GLN A 462 9.46 -0.26 15.26
C GLN A 462 9.44 1.19 14.75
N ALA A 463 8.52 1.53 13.84
CA ALA A 463 8.40 2.90 13.33
C ALA A 463 8.11 3.92 14.43
N ILE A 464 7.16 3.64 15.33
CA ILE A 464 6.89 4.48 16.51
C ILE A 464 8.09 4.43 17.47
N GLY A 465 8.59 3.21 17.76
CA GLY A 465 9.65 2.99 18.72
C GLY A 465 10.94 3.72 18.36
N VAL A 466 11.45 3.54 17.16
CA VAL A 466 12.67 4.20 16.67
C VAL A 466 12.54 5.72 16.71
N THR A 467 11.42 6.25 16.20
CA THR A 467 11.17 7.70 16.18
C THR A 467 11.16 8.29 17.59
N THR A 468 10.40 7.66 18.51
CA THR A 468 10.23 8.21 19.86
C THR A 468 11.43 7.95 20.76
N PHE A 469 12.07 6.81 20.64
CA PHE A 469 13.27 6.47 21.43
C PHE A 469 14.41 7.44 21.17
N TRP A 470 14.85 7.52 19.92
CA TRP A 470 15.97 8.35 19.53
C TRP A 470 15.64 9.86 19.61
N GLY A 471 14.40 10.21 19.28
CA GLY A 471 13.92 11.59 19.43
C GLY A 471 13.99 12.04 20.89
N MET A 472 13.48 11.24 21.83
CA MET A 472 13.51 11.56 23.26
C MET A 472 14.92 11.51 23.84
N LEU A 473 15.75 10.54 23.42
CA LEU A 473 17.13 10.44 23.85
C LEU A 473 17.92 11.71 23.50
N LEU A 474 17.84 12.13 22.22
CA LEU A 474 18.54 13.32 21.75
C LEU A 474 17.95 14.61 22.36
N ALA A 475 16.63 14.68 22.49
CA ALA A 475 15.96 15.78 23.17
C ALA A 475 16.41 15.91 24.63
N THR A 476 16.62 14.80 25.32
CA THR A 476 17.09 14.83 26.72
C THR A 476 18.51 15.35 26.81
N ILE A 477 19.42 14.81 25.98
CA ILE A 477 20.84 15.21 26.00
C ILE A 477 21.00 16.68 25.57
N LEU A 478 20.49 17.03 24.40
CA LEU A 478 20.63 18.37 23.84
C LEU A 478 19.70 19.37 24.53
N GLY A 479 18.48 18.97 24.88
CA GLY A 479 17.52 19.83 25.56
C GLY A 479 18.06 20.40 26.85
N MET A 480 18.74 19.60 27.67
CA MET A 480 19.38 20.10 28.89
C MET A 480 20.44 21.17 28.63
N MET A 481 21.15 21.10 27.52
CA MET A 481 22.13 22.12 27.14
C MET A 481 21.48 23.37 26.60
N PHE A 482 20.41 23.23 25.83
CA PHE A 482 19.83 24.33 25.07
C PHE A 482 18.72 25.07 25.80
N ILE A 483 17.86 24.39 26.59
CA ILE A 483 16.73 25.00 27.29
C ILE A 483 17.14 26.21 28.18
N PRO A 484 18.19 26.08 29.04
CA PRO A 484 18.62 27.22 29.86
C PRO A 484 19.10 28.40 29.03
N GLY A 485 19.80 28.13 27.92
CA GLY A 485 20.27 29.17 26.99
C GLY A 485 19.12 29.85 26.25
N LEU A 486 18.15 29.10 25.78
CA LEU A 486 16.95 29.63 25.11
C LEU A 486 16.11 30.46 26.10
N TYR A 487 15.86 29.94 27.31
CA TYR A 487 15.17 30.70 28.35
C TYR A 487 15.85 32.03 28.61
N SER A 488 17.18 32.05 28.78
CA SER A 488 17.92 33.30 29.04
C SER A 488 17.79 34.31 27.89
N ILE A 489 17.68 33.90 26.64
CA ILE A 489 17.49 34.75 25.48
C ILE A 489 16.10 35.36 25.52
N PHE A 490 15.05 34.53 25.62
CA PHE A 490 13.67 34.97 25.55
C PHE A 490 13.24 35.78 26.79
N GLN A 491 13.77 35.45 27.99
CA GLN A 491 13.54 36.24 29.20
C GLN A 491 14.11 37.66 29.08
N ARG A 492 15.33 37.80 28.57
CA ARG A 492 15.89 39.14 28.31
C ARG A 492 15.11 39.95 27.28
N MET A 493 14.62 39.25 26.20
CA MET A 493 13.76 39.91 25.23
C MET A 493 12.44 40.36 25.86
N ALA A 494 11.81 39.55 26.69
CA ALA A 494 10.60 39.90 27.40
C ALA A 494 10.81 41.11 28.33
N GLU A 495 11.88 41.15 29.12
CA GLU A 495 12.23 42.22 30.00
C GLU A 495 12.54 43.54 29.22
N PHE A 496 13.19 43.40 28.06
CA PHE A 496 13.47 44.58 27.20
C PHE A 496 12.19 45.18 26.63
N VAL A 497 11.24 44.34 26.18
CA VAL A 497 9.93 44.82 25.68
C VAL A 497 9.10 45.47 26.79
N CYS A 498 9.04 44.85 27.98
CA CYS A 498 8.34 45.43 29.13
C CYS A 498 8.96 46.75 29.61
N ARG A 499 10.28 46.90 29.49
CA ARG A 499 11.01 48.15 29.88
C ARG A 499 10.78 49.31 28.91
N LYS A 500 10.44 49.01 27.64
CA LYS A 500 10.15 49.99 26.60
C LYS A 500 8.70 50.50 26.64
N ASN A 501 7.80 49.77 27.32
CA ASN A 501 6.39 50.10 27.48
C ASN A 501 6.07 50.78 28.85
N LYS A 502 7.05 50.95 29.72
CA LYS A 502 7.03 51.82 30.88
C LYS A 502 7.82 53.09 30.56
#